data_c00b78fea25be8308c258e87da2ee4bf
#
_entry.id   c00b78fea25be8308c258e87da2ee4bf
#
_cell.length_a   1.000
_cell.length_b   1.000
_cell.length_c   1.000
_cell.angle_alpha   90.00
_cell.angle_beta   90.00
_cell.angle_gamma   90.00
#
_symmetry.space_group_name_H-M   'P 1'
#
loop_
_entity.id
_entity.type
_entity.pdbx_description
1 polymer ?
#
loop_
_entity_poly.entity_id
_entity_poly.type
_entity_poly.pdbx_seq_one_letter_code
_entity_poly.pdbx_strand_id
1 'polypeptide(L)'
;MLIDDICESFKNRTRPNIKWKMVGDMYRRIDFIQQTFTDVQTITEFGPYQGCSTAAWLSLRPKKFVTVDQGVRLDVDLYKKAAQEINVDFQFIQGSDLEIDIEPCELLFIDTVHTEEHTYQELQRHADKVSRYLVFHDVAEPRFGTLAGIRNWWKNYPEWKLKYQDLDDCGFLVLEKN
;
A
#
# COMPACT_ATOMS: atom_id res chain seq x y z
N MET A 1 -11.91 1.91 18.41
CA MET A 1 -11.95 3.17 17.60
C MET A 1 -12.39 2.81 16.17
N LEU A 2 -12.89 3.78 15.44
CA LEU A 2 -13.43 3.53 14.09
C LEU A 2 -12.46 2.76 13.18
N ILE A 3 -11.17 3.09 13.20
CA ILE A 3 -10.19 2.39 12.37
C ILE A 3 -10.01 0.92 12.76
N ASP A 4 -10.05 0.60 14.05
CA ASP A 4 -9.93 -0.78 14.51
C ASP A 4 -11.16 -1.59 14.08
N ASP A 5 -12.37 -1.01 14.16
CA ASP A 5 -13.61 -1.64 13.69
C ASP A 5 -13.60 -1.87 12.19
N ILE A 6 -13.02 -0.93 11.41
CA ILE A 6 -12.84 -1.09 9.97
C ILE A 6 -11.88 -2.27 9.67
N CYS A 7 -10.73 -2.33 10.35
CA CYS A 7 -9.77 -3.44 10.18
C CYS A 7 -10.42 -4.79 10.50
N GLU A 8 -11.12 -4.90 11.65
CA GLU A 8 -11.81 -6.12 12.05
C GLU A 8 -12.91 -6.51 11.05
N SER A 9 -13.63 -5.53 10.48
CA SER A 9 -14.64 -5.81 9.47
C SER A 9 -14.04 -6.37 8.16
N PHE A 10 -12.82 -5.98 7.79
CA PHE A 10 -12.08 -6.59 6.69
C PHE A 10 -11.58 -7.99 7.05
N LYS A 11 -10.91 -8.17 8.19
CA LYS A 11 -10.42 -9.48 8.64
C LYS A 11 -11.54 -10.53 8.70
N ASN A 12 -12.70 -10.15 9.21
CA ASN A 12 -13.86 -11.02 9.33
C ASN A 12 -14.75 -11.08 8.08
N ARG A 13 -14.41 -10.35 7.01
CA ARG A 13 -15.20 -10.24 5.77
C ARG A 13 -16.65 -9.81 6.00
N THR A 14 -16.92 -9.00 7.01
CA THR A 14 -18.26 -8.53 7.40
C THR A 14 -18.61 -7.16 6.82
N ARG A 15 -17.65 -6.47 6.23
CA ARG A 15 -17.84 -5.13 5.67
C ARG A 15 -18.84 -5.16 4.51
N PRO A 16 -19.92 -4.37 4.54
CA PRO A 16 -20.93 -4.34 3.49
C PRO A 16 -20.36 -3.73 2.20
N ASN A 17 -20.96 -4.11 1.07
CA ASN A 17 -20.66 -3.59 -0.28
C ASN A 17 -19.22 -3.82 -0.79
N ILE A 18 -18.43 -4.65 -0.12
CA ILE A 18 -17.08 -5.00 -0.58
C ILE A 18 -17.13 -6.10 -1.64
N LYS A 19 -16.45 -5.88 -2.76
CA LYS A 19 -16.25 -6.89 -3.80
C LYS A 19 -15.07 -7.79 -3.44
N TRP A 20 -15.28 -8.76 -2.56
CA TRP A 20 -14.23 -9.60 -1.97
C TRP A 20 -13.28 -10.27 -2.98
N LYS A 21 -13.78 -10.64 -4.17
CA LYS A 21 -12.92 -11.16 -5.25
C LYS A 21 -11.88 -10.15 -5.76
N MET A 22 -12.16 -8.86 -5.58
CA MET A 22 -11.32 -7.76 -6.07
C MET A 22 -10.41 -7.19 -4.97
N VAL A 23 -10.64 -7.56 -3.72
CA VAL A 23 -9.77 -7.17 -2.58
C VAL A 23 -8.53 -8.09 -2.49
N GLY A 24 -8.55 -9.21 -3.23
CA GLY A 24 -7.48 -10.20 -3.15
C GLY A 24 -7.37 -10.77 -1.75
N ASP A 25 -6.14 -10.95 -1.29
CA ASP A 25 -5.81 -11.46 0.04
C ASP A 25 -5.31 -10.39 1.04
N MET A 26 -5.42 -9.10 0.69
CA MET A 26 -4.95 -7.99 1.54
C MET A 26 -5.51 -8.02 2.97
N TYR A 27 -6.74 -8.52 3.16
CA TYR A 27 -7.33 -8.68 4.49
C TYR A 27 -6.50 -9.63 5.41
N ARG A 28 -5.74 -10.55 4.85
CA ARG A 28 -4.83 -11.46 5.58
C ARG A 28 -3.52 -10.78 5.98
N ARG A 29 -3.19 -9.66 5.33
CA ARG A 29 -1.95 -8.91 5.59
C ARG A 29 -2.09 -7.88 6.71
N ILE A 30 -3.32 -7.60 7.18
CA ILE A 30 -3.57 -6.57 8.20
C ILE A 30 -2.73 -6.81 9.46
N ASP A 31 -2.76 -8.02 10.02
CA ASP A 31 -2.00 -8.33 11.23
C ASP A 31 -0.48 -8.26 11.03
N PHE A 32 0.01 -8.73 9.87
CA PHE A 32 1.42 -8.61 9.49
C PHE A 32 1.86 -7.15 9.42
N ILE A 33 1.07 -6.29 8.76
CA ILE A 33 1.33 -4.85 8.63
C ILE A 33 1.38 -4.22 10.02
N GLN A 34 0.38 -4.48 10.87
CA GLN A 34 0.27 -3.93 12.22
C GLN A 34 1.43 -4.34 13.15
N GLN A 35 2.03 -5.51 12.94
CA GLN A 35 3.15 -6.00 13.74
C GLN A 35 4.51 -5.57 13.20
N THR A 36 4.63 -5.34 11.89
CA THR A 36 5.93 -5.14 11.22
C THR A 36 6.32 -3.68 11.11
N PHE A 37 5.35 -2.77 10.91
CA PHE A 37 5.64 -1.38 10.55
C PHE A 37 5.24 -0.37 11.65
N THR A 38 5.36 -0.77 12.91
CA THR A 38 4.86 -0.01 14.09
C THR A 38 5.50 1.37 14.29
N ASP A 39 6.65 1.63 13.72
CA ASP A 39 7.43 2.85 13.91
C ASP A 39 7.45 3.78 12.68
N VAL A 40 6.72 3.41 11.61
CA VAL A 40 6.61 4.22 10.38
C VAL A 40 5.70 5.43 10.62
N GLN A 41 6.20 6.62 10.29
CA GLN A 41 5.51 7.88 10.55
C GLN A 41 4.90 8.53 9.31
N THR A 42 5.45 8.24 8.12
CA THR A 42 4.97 8.81 6.86
C THR A 42 4.77 7.72 5.82
N ILE A 43 3.54 7.61 5.31
CA ILE A 43 3.15 6.55 4.38
C ILE A 43 2.54 7.17 3.13
N THR A 44 2.91 6.65 1.97
CA THR A 44 2.20 6.87 0.71
C THR A 44 1.69 5.53 0.18
N GLU A 45 0.45 5.48 -0.26
CA GLU A 45 -0.21 4.32 -0.85
C GLU A 45 -0.65 4.63 -2.27
N PHE A 46 -0.34 3.75 -3.20
CA PHE A 46 -0.89 3.73 -4.55
C PHE A 46 -1.87 2.56 -4.70
N GLY A 47 -3.10 2.85 -5.15
CA GLY A 47 -4.12 1.85 -5.38
C GLY A 47 -4.89 1.39 -4.14
N PRO A 48 -5.53 2.29 -3.37
CA PRO A 48 -6.33 1.93 -2.20
C PRO A 48 -7.56 1.08 -2.52
N TYR A 49 -8.02 1.12 -3.76
CA TYR A 49 -9.23 0.46 -4.23
C TYR A 49 -10.44 0.67 -3.27
N GLN A 50 -10.88 -0.37 -2.55
CA GLN A 50 -11.99 -0.30 -1.58
C GLN A 50 -11.50 -0.14 -0.12
N GLY A 51 -10.21 0.11 0.10
CA GLY A 51 -9.64 0.56 1.34
C GLY A 51 -9.15 -0.53 2.30
N CYS A 52 -8.99 -1.78 1.87
CA CYS A 52 -8.47 -2.83 2.76
C CYS A 52 -7.04 -2.52 3.21
N SER A 53 -6.14 -2.21 2.29
CA SER A 53 -4.77 -1.76 2.58
C SER A 53 -4.76 -0.42 3.30
N THR A 54 -5.60 0.53 2.87
CA THR A 54 -5.76 1.83 3.54
C THR A 54 -6.10 1.66 5.02
N ALA A 55 -7.01 0.73 5.37
CA ALA A 55 -7.33 0.45 6.77
C ALA A 55 -6.12 -0.07 7.54
N ALA A 56 -5.37 -1.00 6.96
CA ALA A 56 -4.18 -1.57 7.58
C ALA A 56 -3.11 -0.50 7.83
N TRP A 57 -2.81 0.35 6.83
CA TRP A 57 -1.81 1.41 6.96
C TRP A 57 -2.25 2.50 7.94
N LEU A 58 -3.51 2.93 7.89
CA LEU A 58 -4.03 3.94 8.80
C LEU A 58 -4.05 3.47 10.26
N SER A 59 -4.24 2.17 10.49
CA SER A 59 -4.24 1.59 11.85
C SER A 59 -2.88 1.66 12.56
N LEU A 60 -1.79 1.87 11.82
CA LEU A 60 -0.45 2.14 12.38
C LEU A 60 -0.36 3.52 13.04
N ARG A 61 -1.33 4.41 12.79
CA ARG A 61 -1.37 5.80 13.30
C ARG A 61 -0.14 6.61 12.91
N PRO A 62 0.24 6.63 11.62
CA PRO A 62 1.35 7.46 11.19
C PRO A 62 1.03 8.95 11.40
N LYS A 63 2.04 9.81 11.38
CA LYS A 63 1.80 11.27 11.41
C LYS A 63 1.11 11.76 10.14
N LYS A 64 1.52 11.20 8.99
CA LYS A 64 0.96 11.54 7.68
C LYS A 64 0.73 10.30 6.85
N PHE A 65 -0.43 10.22 6.21
CA PHE A 65 -0.78 9.16 5.28
C PHE A 65 -1.45 9.73 4.04
N VAL A 66 -0.83 9.55 2.89
CA VAL A 66 -1.35 9.97 1.59
C VAL A 66 -1.72 8.72 0.80
N THR A 67 -2.92 8.67 0.24
CA THR A 67 -3.34 7.61 -0.67
C THR A 67 -3.75 8.18 -2.02
N VAL A 68 -3.40 7.50 -3.11
CA VAL A 68 -3.55 7.96 -4.49
C VAL A 68 -4.24 6.90 -5.32
N ASP A 69 -5.27 7.28 -6.07
CA ASP A 69 -5.94 6.44 -7.07
C ASP A 69 -6.49 7.29 -8.21
N GLN A 70 -6.49 6.76 -9.41
CA GLN A 70 -7.14 7.39 -10.58
C GLN A 70 -8.65 7.43 -10.41
N GLY A 71 -9.24 6.43 -9.75
CA GLY A 71 -10.67 6.32 -9.46
C GLY A 71 -11.03 6.60 -8.00
N VAL A 72 -12.24 7.05 -7.74
CA VAL A 72 -12.76 7.21 -6.38
C VAL A 72 -13.60 5.98 -6.03
N ARG A 73 -12.94 4.91 -5.58
CA ARG A 73 -13.60 3.68 -5.10
C ARG A 73 -13.51 3.54 -3.59
N LEU A 74 -12.60 4.29 -2.98
CA LEU A 74 -12.44 4.43 -1.54
C LEU A 74 -13.60 5.25 -0.96
N ASP A 75 -14.13 4.85 0.20
CA ASP A 75 -15.00 5.70 1.01
C ASP A 75 -14.16 6.75 1.74
N VAL A 76 -13.81 7.80 1.01
CA VAL A 76 -12.86 8.83 1.47
C VAL A 76 -13.33 9.51 2.77
N ASP A 77 -14.63 9.76 2.91
CA ASP A 77 -15.17 10.44 4.09
C ASP A 77 -15.08 9.56 5.34
N LEU A 78 -15.30 8.24 5.19
CA LEU A 78 -15.11 7.30 6.28
C LEU A 78 -13.66 7.29 6.77
N TYR A 79 -12.68 7.25 5.85
CA TYR A 79 -11.26 7.23 6.21
C TYR A 79 -10.77 8.57 6.77
N LYS A 80 -11.27 9.70 6.27
CA LYS A 80 -11.03 11.03 6.87
C LYS A 80 -11.52 11.07 8.31
N LYS A 81 -12.74 10.58 8.57
CA LYS A 81 -13.29 10.52 9.93
C LYS A 81 -12.46 9.63 10.84
N ALA A 82 -12.07 8.43 10.38
CA ALA A 82 -11.22 7.51 11.14
C ALA A 82 -9.85 8.13 11.46
N ALA A 83 -9.24 8.82 10.49
CA ALA A 83 -7.97 9.51 10.66
C ALA A 83 -8.07 10.66 11.69
N GLN A 84 -9.14 11.44 11.66
CA GLN A 84 -9.40 12.51 12.63
C GLN A 84 -9.49 11.97 14.06
N GLU A 85 -10.17 10.82 14.28
CA GLU A 85 -10.28 10.20 15.61
C GLU A 85 -8.93 9.81 16.22
N ILE A 86 -7.90 9.59 15.38
CA ILE A 86 -6.57 9.13 15.80
C ILE A 86 -5.47 10.16 15.52
N ASN A 87 -5.82 11.40 15.14
CA ASN A 87 -4.92 12.52 14.85
C ASN A 87 -3.89 12.22 13.75
N VAL A 88 -4.29 11.57 12.67
CA VAL A 88 -3.48 11.34 11.47
C VAL A 88 -3.82 12.37 10.41
N ASP A 89 -2.80 13.00 9.80
CA ASP A 89 -2.96 13.82 8.58
C ASP A 89 -3.18 12.87 7.39
N PHE A 90 -4.45 12.63 7.06
CA PHE A 90 -4.86 11.75 5.98
C PHE A 90 -5.30 12.54 4.76
N GLN A 91 -4.72 12.21 3.60
CA GLN A 91 -5.04 12.83 2.32
C GLN A 91 -5.36 11.76 1.27
N PHE A 92 -6.43 11.98 0.51
CA PHE A 92 -6.73 11.24 -0.71
C PHE A 92 -6.48 12.15 -1.91
N ILE A 93 -5.66 11.70 -2.85
CA ILE A 93 -5.36 12.40 -4.10
C ILE A 93 -5.94 11.57 -5.26
N GLN A 94 -6.87 12.15 -6.00
CA GLN A 94 -7.33 11.54 -7.24
C GLN A 94 -6.36 11.92 -8.37
N GLY A 95 -5.66 10.94 -8.91
CA GLY A 95 -4.69 11.15 -9.98
C GLY A 95 -3.93 9.88 -10.35
N SER A 96 -3.13 9.98 -11.38
CA SER A 96 -2.23 8.90 -11.80
C SER A 96 -0.97 8.90 -10.94
N ASP A 97 -0.61 7.75 -10.43
CA ASP A 97 0.65 7.45 -9.75
C ASP A 97 1.88 7.82 -10.58
N LEU A 98 1.79 7.73 -11.92
CA LEU A 98 2.86 8.13 -12.83
C LEU A 98 2.91 9.63 -13.15
N GLU A 99 1.88 10.40 -12.81
CA GLU A 99 1.80 11.84 -13.13
C GLU A 99 2.02 12.71 -11.89
N ILE A 100 1.63 12.23 -10.70
CA ILE A 100 1.81 12.98 -9.46
C ILE A 100 3.28 13.03 -9.03
N ASP A 101 3.58 14.00 -8.19
CA ASP A 101 4.84 14.12 -7.48
C ASP A 101 4.58 13.91 -5.98
N ILE A 102 5.04 12.76 -5.43
CA ILE A 102 4.84 12.47 -4.01
C ILE A 102 5.85 13.23 -3.15
N GLU A 103 5.45 13.54 -1.92
CA GLU A 103 6.38 14.02 -0.91
C GLU A 103 7.28 12.88 -0.41
N PRO A 104 8.46 13.19 0.14
CA PRO A 104 9.30 12.20 0.80
C PRO A 104 8.53 11.45 1.89
N CYS A 105 8.66 10.12 1.91
CA CYS A 105 7.99 9.26 2.88
C CYS A 105 8.91 8.13 3.36
N GLU A 106 8.55 7.52 4.48
CA GLU A 106 9.29 6.35 4.99
C GLU A 106 8.84 5.05 4.32
N LEU A 107 7.56 4.97 3.92
CA LEU A 107 7.00 3.79 3.29
C LEU A 107 6.15 4.18 2.08
N LEU A 108 6.40 3.51 0.94
CA LEU A 108 5.54 3.52 -0.23
C LEU A 108 4.97 2.13 -0.46
N PHE A 109 3.63 2.02 -0.43
CA PHE A 109 2.89 0.82 -0.81
C PHE A 109 2.35 0.94 -2.23
N ILE A 110 2.57 -0.09 -3.06
CA ILE A 110 2.20 -0.12 -4.47
C ILE A 110 1.29 -1.33 -4.75
N ASP A 111 0.05 -1.06 -5.17
CA ASP A 111 -0.97 -2.05 -5.57
C ASP A 111 -1.86 -1.45 -6.69
N THR A 112 -1.27 -1.24 -7.87
CA THR A 112 -1.86 -0.44 -8.96
C THR A 112 -2.14 -1.25 -10.22
N VAL A 113 -1.46 -0.92 -11.31
CA VAL A 113 -1.50 -1.63 -12.59
C VAL A 113 -0.43 -2.72 -12.59
N HIS A 114 -0.85 -3.97 -12.61
CA HIS A 114 0.02 -5.13 -12.38
C HIS A 114 0.81 -5.53 -13.65
N THR A 115 1.48 -4.56 -14.29
CA THR A 115 2.35 -4.82 -15.45
C THR A 115 3.81 -4.54 -15.10
N GLU A 116 4.73 -5.23 -15.79
CA GLU A 116 6.17 -5.04 -15.60
C GLU A 116 6.57 -3.58 -15.83
N GLU A 117 6.11 -3.01 -16.94
CA GLU A 117 6.48 -1.65 -17.33
C GLU A 117 5.96 -0.59 -16.35
N HIS A 118 4.69 -0.70 -15.95
CA HIS A 118 4.09 0.26 -15.03
C HIS A 118 4.80 0.23 -13.66
N THR A 119 4.99 -0.95 -13.08
CA THR A 119 5.71 -1.09 -11.80
C THR A 119 7.16 -0.57 -11.90
N TYR A 120 7.84 -0.82 -13.02
CA TYR A 120 9.18 -0.27 -13.24
C TYR A 120 9.16 1.27 -13.28
N GLN A 121 8.19 1.89 -13.96
CA GLN A 121 8.06 3.34 -14.06
C GLN A 121 7.71 3.98 -12.71
N GLU A 122 6.81 3.37 -11.92
CA GLU A 122 6.52 3.82 -10.55
C GLU A 122 7.79 3.87 -9.69
N LEU A 123 8.57 2.81 -9.73
CA LEU A 123 9.82 2.71 -8.97
C LEU A 123 10.88 3.72 -9.45
N GLN A 124 11.02 3.91 -10.77
CA GLN A 124 11.92 4.93 -11.33
C GLN A 124 11.55 6.35 -10.89
N ARG A 125 10.26 6.62 -10.73
CA ARG A 125 9.76 7.96 -10.41
C ARG A 125 9.78 8.27 -8.92
N HIS A 126 9.55 7.27 -8.06
CA HIS A 126 9.22 7.51 -6.66
C HIS A 126 10.17 6.90 -5.64
N ALA A 127 10.94 5.88 -5.99
CA ALA A 127 11.75 5.15 -5.00
C ALA A 127 12.86 6.01 -4.35
N ASP A 128 13.34 7.05 -5.03
CA ASP A 128 14.33 7.99 -4.48
C ASP A 128 13.78 8.84 -3.32
N LYS A 129 12.44 9.03 -3.28
CA LYS A 129 11.71 9.75 -2.23
C LYS A 129 11.35 8.88 -1.02
N VAL A 130 11.61 7.57 -1.12
CA VAL A 130 11.32 6.62 -0.06
C VAL A 130 12.56 6.37 0.77
N SER A 131 12.46 6.62 2.07
CA SER A 131 13.63 6.54 2.96
C SER A 131 13.83 5.16 3.58
N ARG A 132 12.77 4.29 3.62
CA ARG A 132 12.88 3.05 4.37
C ARG A 132 12.24 1.82 3.71
N TYR A 133 10.98 1.85 3.31
CA TYR A 133 10.27 0.67 2.82
C TYR A 133 9.58 0.87 1.48
N LEU A 134 9.82 -0.04 0.54
CA LEU A 134 8.98 -0.27 -0.63
C LEU A 134 8.20 -1.56 -0.41
N VAL A 135 6.88 -1.49 -0.48
CA VAL A 135 5.98 -2.60 -0.20
C VAL A 135 5.06 -2.83 -1.38
N PHE A 136 4.90 -4.10 -1.77
CA PHE A 136 4.17 -4.47 -2.98
C PHE A 136 3.18 -5.58 -2.71
N HIS A 137 2.00 -5.48 -3.31
CA HIS A 137 1.02 -6.55 -3.42
C HIS A 137 1.02 -7.15 -4.84
N ASP A 138 0.30 -8.24 -5.02
CA ASP A 138 0.12 -8.92 -6.32
C ASP A 138 1.44 -9.34 -7.01
N VAL A 139 2.43 -9.78 -6.23
CA VAL A 139 3.75 -10.19 -6.74
C VAL A 139 3.82 -11.67 -7.13
N ALA A 140 2.85 -12.50 -6.74
CA ALA A 140 2.82 -13.94 -7.00
C ALA A 140 1.85 -14.36 -8.11
N GLU A 141 0.92 -13.51 -8.54
CA GLU A 141 -0.05 -13.84 -9.58
C GLU A 141 0.68 -13.99 -10.94
N PRO A 142 0.68 -15.19 -11.55
CA PRO A 142 1.48 -15.47 -12.76
C PRO A 142 1.11 -14.63 -13.99
N ARG A 143 -0.11 -14.05 -13.99
CA ARG A 143 -0.60 -13.19 -15.08
C ARG A 143 -0.13 -11.74 -14.95
N PHE A 144 0.45 -11.38 -13.79
CA PHE A 144 0.90 -10.04 -13.50
C PHE A 144 2.39 -9.89 -13.71
N GLY A 145 2.80 -8.72 -14.17
CA GLY A 145 4.21 -8.37 -14.39
C GLY A 145 4.87 -7.69 -13.18
N THR A 146 4.15 -7.48 -12.08
CA THR A 146 4.61 -6.73 -10.90
C THR A 146 5.98 -7.19 -10.42
N LEU A 147 6.15 -8.49 -10.16
CA LEU A 147 7.44 -9.03 -9.69
C LEU A 147 8.57 -8.86 -10.71
N ALA A 148 8.25 -8.93 -12.01
CA ALA A 148 9.23 -8.71 -13.07
C ALA A 148 9.69 -7.24 -13.09
N GLY A 149 8.77 -6.30 -12.98
CA GLY A 149 9.07 -4.87 -12.88
C GLY A 149 9.94 -4.55 -11.66
N ILE A 150 9.61 -5.10 -10.49
CA ILE A 150 10.41 -4.95 -9.27
C ILE A 150 11.82 -5.48 -9.49
N ARG A 151 11.99 -6.70 -9.99
CA ARG A 151 13.29 -7.33 -10.22
C ARG A 151 14.13 -6.57 -11.25
N ASN A 152 13.49 -6.09 -12.30
CA ASN A 152 14.16 -5.32 -13.36
C ASN A 152 14.69 -3.98 -12.84
N TRP A 153 13.94 -3.32 -11.95
CA TRP A 153 14.39 -2.10 -11.29
C TRP A 153 15.44 -2.40 -10.23
N TRP A 154 15.18 -3.33 -9.30
CA TRP A 154 15.96 -3.61 -8.09
C TRP A 154 17.41 -4.00 -8.36
N LYS A 155 17.70 -4.71 -9.44
CA LYS A 155 19.09 -5.10 -9.81
C LYS A 155 20.06 -3.91 -9.94
N ASN A 156 19.53 -2.70 -10.14
CA ASN A 156 20.32 -1.47 -10.31
C ASN A 156 20.42 -0.65 -9.01
N TYR A 157 19.75 -1.07 -7.93
CA TYR A 157 19.63 -0.32 -6.67
C TYR A 157 20.01 -1.20 -5.47
N PRO A 158 21.33 -1.45 -5.27
CA PRO A 158 21.83 -2.40 -4.28
C PRO A 158 21.62 -1.97 -2.83
N GLU A 159 21.25 -0.72 -2.57
CA GLU A 159 20.88 -0.21 -1.25
C GLU A 159 19.56 -0.80 -0.74
N TRP A 160 18.70 -1.27 -1.63
CA TRP A 160 17.46 -1.95 -1.26
C TRP A 160 17.69 -3.44 -1.04
N LYS A 161 17.23 -3.96 0.09
CA LYS A 161 17.37 -5.38 0.46
C LYS A 161 16.00 -6.01 0.67
N LEU A 162 15.90 -7.29 0.33
CA LEU A 162 14.71 -8.07 0.64
C LEU A 162 14.56 -8.21 2.16
N LYS A 163 13.47 -7.67 2.71
CA LYS A 163 13.09 -7.82 4.11
C LYS A 163 12.11 -8.96 4.31
N TYR A 164 11.12 -9.06 3.43
CA TYR A 164 10.07 -10.06 3.50
C TYR A 164 9.54 -10.38 2.11
N GLN A 165 9.21 -11.64 1.89
CA GLN A 165 8.52 -12.10 0.69
C GLN A 165 7.61 -13.26 1.06
N ASP A 166 6.36 -13.17 0.61
CA ASP A 166 5.38 -14.25 0.63
C ASP A 166 4.80 -14.37 -0.78
N LEU A 167 4.81 -15.57 -1.32
CA LEU A 167 4.30 -15.86 -2.67
C LEU A 167 3.01 -16.67 -2.63
N ASP A 168 2.40 -16.84 -1.45
CA ASP A 168 1.10 -17.46 -1.34
C ASP A 168 0.00 -16.46 -1.77
N ASP A 169 -1.10 -16.99 -2.30
CA ASP A 169 -2.23 -16.23 -2.84
C ASP A 169 -1.77 -15.20 -3.91
N CYS A 170 -2.04 -13.92 -3.71
CA CYS A 170 -1.63 -12.85 -4.62
C CYS A 170 -0.17 -12.41 -4.42
N GLY A 171 0.41 -12.75 -3.28
CA GLY A 171 1.78 -12.45 -2.92
C GLY A 171 2.01 -11.05 -2.34
N PHE A 172 3.04 -10.95 -1.50
CA PHE A 172 3.42 -9.71 -0.81
C PHE A 172 4.94 -9.61 -0.70
N LEU A 173 5.52 -8.46 -1.00
CA LEU A 173 6.97 -8.26 -0.99
C LEU A 173 7.33 -6.95 -0.30
N VAL A 174 8.38 -6.97 0.51
CA VAL A 174 8.93 -5.80 1.20
C VAL A 174 10.41 -5.68 0.91
N LEU A 175 10.81 -4.55 0.37
CA LEU A 175 12.20 -4.12 0.31
C LEU A 175 12.45 -3.07 1.39
N GLU A 176 13.62 -3.15 2.05
CA GLU A 176 14.10 -2.18 3.04
C GLU A 176 15.37 -1.51 2.55
N LYS A 177 15.45 -0.21 2.69
CA LYS A 177 16.66 0.58 2.35
C LYS A 177 17.64 0.53 3.50
N ASN A 178 18.89 0.17 3.22
CA ASN A 178 19.98 0.17 4.19
C ASN A 178 20.66 1.56 4.29
#